data_7ec010e4c00afe37ed62645d30cd171e
#
_entry.id   7ec010e4c00afe37ed62645d30cd171e
#
_cell.length_a   1.000
_cell.length_b   1.000
_cell.length_c   1.000
_cell.angle_alpha   90.00
_cell.angle_beta   90.00
_cell.angle_gamma   90.00
#
_symmetry.space_group_name_H-M   'P 1'
#
loop_
_entity.id
_entity.type
_entity.pdbx_description
1 polymer ?
#
loop_
_entity_poly.entity_id
_entity_poly.type
_entity_poly.pdbx_seq_one_letter_code
_entity_poly.pdbx_strand_id
1 'polypeptide(L)'
;PTRAEISDVANAVYDGTSAIMLSGETAAGKYPVKAVEVMAKIAERTEQSIHYDKRFRNFDFQIRNEIDAISHATCGMAIDIKAKGIAVCTLSGMTARMISRFRSPVDIVGLTTNEKTWRKLALSWGVTPIMVEEFDSTEVLFYTAKKTAKEVLGLEKDDRIVITGGYTNGTSGNTNLIKVERI
;
A
#
# COMPACT_ATOMS: atom_id res chain seq x y z
N PRO A 1 12.65 -2.77 25.47
CA PRO A 1 12.36 -4.18 25.20
C PRO A 1 13.58 -5.07 25.43
N THR A 2 13.33 -6.35 25.66
CA THR A 2 14.35 -7.39 25.68
C THR A 2 14.79 -7.73 24.26
N ARG A 3 15.88 -8.49 24.13
CA ARG A 3 16.34 -8.98 22.81
C ARG A 3 15.30 -9.89 22.14
N ALA A 4 14.58 -10.70 22.92
CA ALA A 4 13.54 -11.57 22.42
C ALA A 4 12.37 -10.75 21.81
N GLU A 5 11.86 -9.77 22.53
CA GLU A 5 10.78 -8.90 22.03
C GLU A 5 11.17 -8.12 20.78
N ILE A 6 12.43 -7.65 20.67
CA ILE A 6 12.93 -7.03 19.44
C ILE A 6 12.93 -8.02 18.28
N SER A 7 13.41 -9.25 18.52
CA SER A 7 13.43 -10.30 17.50
C SER A 7 12.04 -10.70 17.05
N ASP A 8 11.06 -10.77 17.96
CA ASP A 8 9.69 -11.12 17.64
C ASP A 8 9.04 -10.11 16.71
N VAL A 9 9.21 -8.81 16.99
CA VAL A 9 8.71 -7.74 16.10
C VAL A 9 9.40 -7.80 14.74
N ALA A 10 10.72 -7.95 14.72
CA ALA A 10 11.49 -8.04 13.47
C ALA A 10 11.04 -9.25 12.64
N ASN A 11 10.89 -10.43 13.25
CA ASN A 11 10.43 -11.65 12.56
C ASN A 11 9.02 -11.47 11.98
N ALA A 12 8.08 -10.86 12.72
CA ALA A 12 6.75 -10.58 12.21
C ALA A 12 6.79 -9.72 10.94
N VAL A 13 7.67 -8.71 10.88
CA VAL A 13 7.88 -7.88 9.69
C VAL A 13 8.51 -8.70 8.56
N TYR A 14 9.54 -9.50 8.83
CA TYR A 14 10.16 -10.40 7.84
C TYR A 14 9.17 -11.41 7.26
N ASP A 15 8.29 -11.96 8.08
CA ASP A 15 7.24 -12.91 7.66
C ASP A 15 6.16 -12.24 6.81
N GLY A 16 6.11 -10.91 6.80
CA GLY A 16 5.22 -10.14 5.95
C GLY A 16 3.84 -9.90 6.55
N THR A 17 3.75 -9.71 7.86
CA THR A 17 2.52 -9.25 8.50
C THR A 17 2.08 -7.88 7.97
N SER A 18 0.79 -7.61 7.93
CA SER A 18 0.27 -6.31 7.48
C SER A 18 0.20 -5.27 8.59
N ALA A 19 0.10 -5.71 9.84
CA ALA A 19 0.08 -4.86 11.02
C ALA A 19 0.62 -5.64 12.22
N ILE A 20 1.20 -4.93 13.15
CA ILE A 20 1.67 -5.45 14.45
C ILE A 20 0.92 -4.72 15.56
N MET A 21 0.75 -5.38 16.69
CA MET A 21 -0.05 -4.87 17.79
C MET A 21 0.71 -4.97 19.11
N LEU A 22 0.58 -3.95 19.94
CA LEU A 22 0.92 -4.00 21.35
C LEU A 22 -0.37 -4.17 22.16
N SER A 23 -0.34 -4.96 23.20
CA SER A 23 -1.48 -5.23 24.09
C SER A 23 -1.29 -4.58 25.45
N GLY A 24 -0.83 -5.34 26.44
CA GLY A 24 -0.61 -4.87 27.81
C GLY A 24 0.38 -3.71 27.91
N GLU A 25 1.35 -3.66 27.04
CA GLU A 25 2.41 -2.65 26.99
C GLU A 25 1.85 -1.23 26.80
N THR A 26 0.74 -1.12 26.07
CA THR A 26 0.06 0.16 25.81
C THR A 26 -1.21 0.34 26.62
N ALA A 27 -1.90 -0.74 27.01
CA ALA A 27 -3.15 -0.66 27.76
C ALA A 27 -2.93 -0.37 29.24
N ALA A 28 -1.91 -0.95 29.87
CA ALA A 28 -1.61 -0.86 31.29
C ALA A 28 -0.12 -0.73 31.62
N GLY A 29 0.73 -0.67 30.60
CA GLY A 29 2.18 -0.59 30.74
C GLY A 29 2.64 0.76 31.29
N LYS A 30 3.82 0.77 31.89
CA LYS A 30 4.44 1.97 32.48
C LYS A 30 4.92 2.97 31.41
N TYR A 31 5.21 2.51 30.18
CA TYR A 31 5.80 3.31 29.10
C TYR A 31 5.08 3.12 27.76
N PRO A 32 3.76 3.42 27.67
CA PRO A 32 2.97 3.07 26.48
C PRO A 32 3.45 3.75 25.19
N VAL A 33 3.73 5.05 25.24
CA VAL A 33 4.23 5.81 24.08
C VAL A 33 5.58 5.27 23.64
N LYS A 34 6.50 5.04 24.58
CA LYS A 34 7.83 4.51 24.30
C LYS A 34 7.79 3.11 23.65
N ALA A 35 6.83 2.27 24.07
CA ALA A 35 6.65 0.95 23.48
C ALA A 35 6.28 1.04 21.99
N VAL A 36 5.35 1.95 21.62
CA VAL A 36 4.99 2.19 20.22
C VAL A 36 6.16 2.74 19.42
N GLU A 37 6.88 3.74 19.94
CA GLU A 37 8.06 4.32 19.26
C GLU A 37 9.14 3.27 18.97
N VAL A 38 9.41 2.40 19.94
CA VAL A 38 10.40 1.33 19.77
C VAL A 38 9.92 0.29 18.76
N MET A 39 8.66 -0.11 18.82
CA MET A 39 8.10 -1.05 17.85
C MET A 39 8.14 -0.50 16.43
N ALA A 40 7.78 0.77 16.22
CA ALA A 40 7.87 1.44 14.93
C ALA A 40 9.31 1.46 14.41
N LYS A 41 10.27 1.84 15.27
CA LYS A 41 11.70 1.86 14.91
C LYS A 41 12.24 0.48 14.52
N ILE A 42 11.79 -0.58 15.19
CA ILE A 42 12.18 -1.96 14.82
C ILE A 42 11.61 -2.31 13.45
N ALA A 43 10.32 -2.01 13.21
CA ALA A 43 9.68 -2.25 11.93
C ALA A 43 10.40 -1.53 10.78
N GLU A 44 10.61 -0.21 10.89
CA GLU A 44 11.32 0.60 9.90
C GLU A 44 12.73 0.05 9.61
N ARG A 45 13.48 -0.29 10.66
CA ARG A 45 14.83 -0.83 10.50
C ARG A 45 14.84 -2.20 9.82
N THR A 46 13.87 -3.04 10.13
CA THR A 46 13.71 -4.36 9.52
C THR A 46 13.35 -4.23 8.04
N GLU A 47 12.40 -3.36 7.69
CA GLU A 47 11.99 -3.11 6.31
C GLU A 47 13.14 -2.65 5.42
N GLN A 48 14.04 -1.81 5.92
CA GLN A 48 15.26 -1.40 5.20
C GLN A 48 16.20 -2.56 4.87
N SER A 49 16.10 -3.68 5.58
CA SER A 49 16.93 -4.88 5.37
C SER A 49 16.25 -5.89 4.43
N ILE A 50 14.99 -5.69 4.08
CA ILE A 50 14.23 -6.56 3.18
C ILE A 50 14.40 -6.06 1.74
N HIS A 51 14.90 -6.93 0.86
CA HIS A 51 14.97 -6.67 -0.57
C HIS A 51 13.62 -7.02 -1.23
N TYR A 52 12.63 -6.13 -1.10
CA TYR A 52 11.27 -6.37 -1.60
C TYR A 52 11.20 -6.62 -3.10
N ASP A 53 12.03 -5.97 -3.91
CA ASP A 53 12.15 -6.18 -5.36
C ASP A 53 12.55 -7.63 -5.69
N LYS A 54 13.59 -8.14 -5.02
CA LYS A 54 14.04 -9.54 -5.17
C LYS A 54 12.99 -10.51 -4.64
N ARG A 55 12.38 -10.19 -3.49
CA ARG A 55 11.31 -11.01 -2.91
C ARG A 55 10.12 -11.12 -3.86
N PHE A 56 9.67 -10.02 -4.45
CA PHE A 56 8.60 -10.01 -5.44
C PHE A 56 8.92 -10.90 -6.65
N ARG A 57 10.13 -10.79 -7.21
CA ARG A 57 10.53 -11.56 -8.40
C ARG A 57 10.74 -13.05 -8.15
N ASN A 58 11.13 -13.43 -6.95
CA ASN A 58 11.46 -14.82 -6.59
C ASN A 58 10.30 -15.56 -5.93
N PHE A 59 9.21 -14.87 -5.59
CA PHE A 59 8.07 -15.49 -4.94
C PHE A 59 7.06 -16.01 -5.98
N ASP A 60 6.68 -17.29 -5.85
CA ASP A 60 5.65 -17.90 -6.70
C ASP A 60 4.26 -17.50 -6.22
N PHE A 61 3.75 -16.39 -6.72
CA PHE A 61 2.42 -15.90 -6.38
C PHE A 61 1.34 -16.72 -7.06
N GLN A 62 0.42 -17.24 -6.28
CA GLN A 62 -0.78 -17.91 -6.80
C GLN A 62 -1.78 -16.84 -7.28
N ILE A 63 -1.90 -16.71 -8.60
CA ILE A 63 -2.85 -15.82 -9.26
C ILE A 63 -4.16 -16.59 -9.47
N ARG A 64 -5.24 -16.18 -8.80
CA ARG A 64 -6.50 -16.94 -8.74
C ARG A 64 -7.63 -16.29 -9.51
N ASN A 65 -7.54 -15.01 -9.78
CA ASN A 65 -8.59 -14.22 -10.44
C ASN A 65 -8.01 -12.96 -11.10
N GLU A 66 -8.87 -12.23 -11.80
CA GLU A 66 -8.49 -11.03 -12.55
C GLU A 66 -7.92 -9.92 -11.65
N ILE A 67 -8.46 -9.74 -10.46
CA ILE A 67 -7.96 -8.72 -9.52
C ILE A 67 -6.55 -9.07 -9.04
N ASP A 68 -6.27 -10.35 -8.77
CA ASP A 68 -4.93 -10.82 -8.46
C ASP A 68 -3.97 -10.54 -9.62
N ALA A 69 -4.38 -10.88 -10.85
CA ALA A 69 -3.56 -10.69 -12.06
C ALA A 69 -3.22 -9.21 -12.29
N ILE A 70 -4.22 -8.34 -12.24
CA ILE A 70 -4.02 -6.88 -12.40
C ILE A 70 -3.16 -6.31 -11.28
N SER A 71 -3.41 -6.71 -10.04
CA SER A 71 -2.63 -6.22 -8.89
C SER A 71 -1.17 -6.66 -8.98
N HIS A 72 -0.90 -7.91 -9.38
CA HIS A 72 0.45 -8.41 -9.62
C HIS A 72 1.13 -7.67 -10.77
N ALA A 73 0.45 -7.51 -11.91
CA ALA A 73 0.95 -6.77 -13.07
C ALA A 73 1.24 -5.30 -12.73
N THR A 74 0.40 -4.66 -11.91
CA THR A 74 0.61 -3.29 -11.41
C THR A 74 1.91 -3.18 -10.61
N CYS A 75 2.16 -4.10 -9.69
CA CYS A 75 3.39 -4.15 -8.90
C CYS A 75 4.62 -4.40 -9.78
N GLY A 76 4.54 -5.37 -10.68
CA GLY A 76 5.63 -5.69 -11.61
C GLY A 76 5.98 -4.51 -12.51
N MET A 77 4.96 -3.87 -13.10
CA MET A 77 5.13 -2.66 -13.92
C MET A 77 5.79 -1.53 -13.12
N ALA A 78 5.33 -1.27 -11.89
CA ALA A 78 5.90 -0.23 -11.06
C ALA A 78 7.39 -0.47 -10.75
N ILE A 79 7.78 -1.71 -10.50
CA ILE A 79 9.18 -2.10 -10.30
C ILE A 79 9.99 -1.91 -11.58
N ASP A 80 9.49 -2.42 -12.72
CA ASP A 80 10.21 -2.42 -13.99
C ASP A 80 10.50 -1.02 -14.54
N ILE A 81 9.52 -0.11 -14.40
CA ILE A 81 9.71 1.29 -14.83
C ILE A 81 10.31 2.19 -13.75
N LYS A 82 10.65 1.63 -12.58
CA LYS A 82 11.13 2.39 -11.41
C LYS A 82 10.18 3.52 -11.03
N ALA A 83 8.89 3.20 -10.97
CA ALA A 83 7.87 4.15 -10.53
C ALA A 83 8.11 4.56 -9.06
N LYS A 84 7.75 5.79 -8.74
CA LYS A 84 7.86 6.34 -7.38
C LYS A 84 6.61 6.11 -6.53
N GLY A 85 5.52 5.68 -7.16
CA GLY A 85 4.27 5.40 -6.47
C GLY A 85 3.29 4.59 -7.31
N ILE A 86 2.36 3.94 -6.61
CA ILE A 86 1.18 3.29 -7.20
C ILE A 86 -0.04 4.01 -6.65
N ALA A 87 -0.86 4.59 -7.51
CA ALA A 87 -2.15 5.18 -7.13
C ALA A 87 -3.29 4.20 -7.43
N VAL A 88 -4.05 3.85 -6.42
CA VAL A 88 -5.12 2.84 -6.52
C VAL A 88 -6.47 3.48 -6.24
N CYS A 89 -7.31 3.58 -7.25
CA CYS A 89 -8.70 4.02 -7.08
C CYS A 89 -9.59 2.82 -6.74
N THR A 90 -10.17 2.83 -5.54
CA THR A 90 -10.91 1.67 -5.02
C THR A 90 -12.09 2.08 -4.15
N LEU A 91 -13.24 1.47 -4.37
CA LEU A 91 -14.45 1.73 -3.58
C LEU A 91 -14.48 0.87 -2.30
N SER A 92 -14.19 -0.42 -2.42
CA SER A 92 -14.22 -1.40 -1.31
C SER A 92 -12.88 -1.62 -0.63
N GLY A 93 -11.79 -1.08 -1.19
CA GLY A 93 -10.42 -1.30 -0.72
C GLY A 93 -9.80 -2.63 -1.20
N MET A 94 -10.53 -3.46 -1.95
CA MET A 94 -10.05 -4.78 -2.35
C MET A 94 -8.76 -4.69 -3.17
N THR A 95 -8.75 -3.87 -4.22
CA THR A 95 -7.59 -3.71 -5.10
C THR A 95 -6.36 -3.21 -4.35
N ALA A 96 -6.52 -2.21 -3.49
CA ALA A 96 -5.40 -1.69 -2.69
C ALA A 96 -4.82 -2.76 -1.74
N ARG A 97 -5.69 -3.58 -1.12
CA ARG A 97 -5.24 -4.71 -0.29
C ARG A 97 -4.53 -5.80 -1.10
N MET A 98 -4.99 -6.08 -2.33
CA MET A 98 -4.34 -7.05 -3.20
C MET A 98 -2.95 -6.57 -3.64
N ILE A 99 -2.81 -5.30 -3.99
CA ILE A 99 -1.51 -4.69 -4.31
C ILE A 99 -0.59 -4.74 -3.08
N SER A 100 -1.08 -4.34 -1.91
CA SER A 100 -0.36 -4.44 -0.64
C SER A 100 0.15 -5.86 -0.34
N ARG A 101 -0.64 -6.90 -0.67
CA ARG A 101 -0.27 -8.31 -0.49
C ARG A 101 1.01 -8.68 -1.23
N PHE A 102 1.26 -8.11 -2.39
CA PHE A 102 2.43 -8.41 -3.21
C PHE A 102 3.72 -7.78 -2.69
N ARG A 103 3.65 -6.91 -1.68
CA ARG A 103 4.84 -6.32 -1.04
C ARG A 103 5.81 -5.69 -2.03
N SER A 104 5.30 -4.92 -2.97
CA SER A 104 6.13 -4.11 -3.86
C SER A 104 6.94 -3.08 -3.05
N PRO A 105 8.20 -2.78 -3.44
CA PRO A 105 8.99 -1.72 -2.80
C PRO A 105 8.46 -0.31 -3.06
N VAL A 106 7.37 -0.18 -3.81
CA VAL A 106 6.80 1.09 -4.24
C VAL A 106 5.61 1.47 -3.35
N ASP A 107 5.60 2.69 -2.85
CA ASP A 107 4.52 3.20 -1.99
C ASP A 107 3.17 3.21 -2.70
N ILE A 108 2.11 2.93 -1.95
CA ILE A 108 0.74 2.81 -2.45
C ILE A 108 -0.11 3.93 -1.89
N VAL A 109 -0.71 4.74 -2.76
CA VAL A 109 -1.73 5.72 -2.39
C VAL A 109 -3.10 5.15 -2.74
N GLY A 110 -3.90 4.84 -1.73
CA GLY A 110 -5.23 4.25 -1.88
C GLY A 110 -6.32 5.32 -1.85
N LEU A 111 -6.86 5.69 -3.02
CA LEU A 111 -7.92 6.68 -3.14
C LEU A 111 -9.29 6.02 -3.03
N THR A 112 -10.14 6.52 -2.16
CA THR A 112 -11.50 6.01 -1.97
C THR A 112 -12.48 7.12 -1.60
N THR A 113 -13.73 6.95 -2.02
CA THR A 113 -14.86 7.84 -1.65
C THR A 113 -15.59 7.34 -0.39
N ASN A 114 -15.22 6.17 0.11
CA ASN A 114 -15.89 5.51 1.23
C ASN A 114 -15.08 5.62 2.52
N GLU A 115 -15.64 6.31 3.51
CA GLU A 115 -14.98 6.55 4.80
C GLU A 115 -14.61 5.25 5.55
N LYS A 116 -15.47 4.25 5.53
CA LYS A 116 -15.18 2.95 6.17
C LYS A 116 -14.01 2.24 5.50
N THR A 117 -13.94 2.32 4.18
CA THR A 117 -12.82 1.78 3.39
C THR A 117 -11.54 2.54 3.70
N TRP A 118 -11.59 3.86 3.73
CA TRP A 118 -10.47 4.70 4.09
C TRP A 118 -9.84 4.29 5.43
N ARG A 119 -10.67 4.17 6.48
CA ARG A 119 -10.20 3.73 7.81
C ARG A 119 -9.58 2.34 7.80
N LYS A 120 -10.20 1.38 7.07
CA LYS A 120 -9.69 0.00 6.97
C LYS A 120 -8.36 -0.11 6.22
N LEU A 121 -8.16 0.71 5.19
CA LEU A 121 -6.93 0.69 4.40
C LEU A 121 -5.70 1.13 5.20
N ALA A 122 -5.87 1.90 6.27
CA ALA A 122 -4.78 2.25 7.19
C ALA A 122 -4.12 1.04 7.86
N LEU A 123 -4.79 -0.13 7.88
CA LEU A 123 -4.22 -1.39 8.36
C LEU A 123 -3.57 -2.24 7.25
N SER A 124 -3.49 -1.73 6.03
CA SER A 124 -2.87 -2.42 4.90
C SER A 124 -1.43 -1.94 4.73
N TRP A 125 -0.50 -2.86 4.68
CA TRP A 125 0.92 -2.55 4.56
C TRP A 125 1.22 -1.70 3.33
N GLY A 126 2.02 -0.64 3.51
CA GLY A 126 2.47 0.25 2.44
C GLY A 126 1.36 1.09 1.80
N VAL A 127 0.15 1.10 2.36
CA VAL A 127 -0.98 1.88 1.83
C VAL A 127 -1.18 3.15 2.65
N THR A 128 -1.08 4.30 1.98
CA THR A 128 -1.53 5.59 2.51
C THR A 128 -2.93 5.87 1.96
N PRO A 129 -3.99 5.74 2.78
CA PRO A 129 -5.36 5.94 2.32
C PRO A 129 -5.73 7.42 2.26
N ILE A 130 -6.36 7.83 1.17
CA ILE A 130 -6.83 9.22 0.96
C ILE A 130 -8.32 9.22 0.61
N MET A 131 -9.06 10.08 1.29
CA MET A 131 -10.47 10.36 0.93
C MET A 131 -10.48 11.31 -0.26
N VAL A 132 -11.31 10.96 -1.25
CA VAL A 132 -11.54 11.78 -2.45
C VAL A 132 -13.04 11.87 -2.73
N GLU A 133 -13.43 12.83 -3.55
CA GLU A 133 -14.80 12.94 -4.07
C GLU A 133 -15.07 11.90 -5.16
N GLU A 134 -16.32 11.66 -5.49
CA GLU A 134 -16.69 10.77 -6.58
C GLU A 134 -16.15 11.27 -7.92
N PHE A 135 -15.79 10.36 -8.77
CA PHE A 135 -15.25 10.66 -10.09
C PHE A 135 -16.34 10.59 -11.13
N ASP A 136 -16.60 11.68 -11.83
CA ASP A 136 -17.60 11.76 -12.89
C ASP A 136 -17.14 11.11 -14.19
N SER A 137 -15.83 10.97 -14.38
CA SER A 137 -15.22 10.36 -15.57
C SER A 137 -13.88 9.71 -15.27
N THR A 138 -13.43 8.88 -16.20
CA THR A 138 -12.12 8.23 -16.12
C THR A 138 -10.98 9.25 -16.18
N GLU A 139 -11.15 10.35 -16.91
CA GLU A 139 -10.18 11.44 -17.00
C GLU A 139 -10.02 12.14 -15.66
N VAL A 140 -11.14 12.44 -14.97
CA VAL A 140 -11.13 13.03 -13.63
C VAL A 140 -10.48 12.07 -12.63
N LEU A 141 -10.77 10.77 -12.72
CA LEU A 141 -10.13 9.74 -11.89
C LEU A 141 -8.60 9.78 -12.07
N PHE A 142 -8.08 9.75 -13.29
CA PHE A 142 -6.64 9.78 -13.55
C PHE A 142 -5.99 11.09 -13.10
N TYR A 143 -6.64 12.21 -13.37
CA TYR A 143 -6.15 13.51 -12.93
C TYR A 143 -6.04 13.58 -11.41
N THR A 144 -7.09 13.18 -10.70
CA THR A 144 -7.13 13.19 -9.23
C THR A 144 -6.11 12.21 -8.65
N ALA A 145 -6.01 11.00 -9.20
CA ALA A 145 -5.02 10.02 -8.77
C ALA A 145 -3.58 10.53 -8.93
N LYS A 146 -3.27 11.14 -10.07
CA LYS A 146 -1.96 11.74 -10.33
C LYS A 146 -1.66 12.90 -9.38
N LYS A 147 -2.60 13.85 -9.23
CA LYS A 147 -2.46 15.00 -8.34
C LYS A 147 -2.25 14.56 -6.89
N THR A 148 -3.10 13.66 -6.40
CA THR A 148 -3.02 13.18 -5.02
C THR A 148 -1.72 12.41 -4.76
N ALA A 149 -1.31 11.52 -5.68
CA ALA A 149 -0.04 10.80 -5.54
C ALA A 149 1.15 11.76 -5.51
N LYS A 150 1.15 12.80 -6.36
CA LYS A 150 2.18 13.83 -6.35
C LYS A 150 2.30 14.52 -5.00
N GLU A 151 1.18 14.97 -4.45
CA GLU A 151 1.12 15.68 -3.17
C GLU A 151 1.55 14.80 -1.99
N VAL A 152 1.00 13.58 -1.93
CA VAL A 152 1.23 12.65 -0.81
C VAL A 152 2.66 12.11 -0.78
N LEU A 153 3.23 11.80 -1.94
CA LEU A 153 4.56 11.20 -2.05
C LEU A 153 5.68 12.23 -2.34
N GLY A 154 5.34 13.51 -2.47
CA GLY A 154 6.32 14.57 -2.77
C GLY A 154 7.02 14.38 -4.11
N LEU A 155 6.27 13.95 -5.15
CA LEU A 155 6.85 13.61 -6.43
C LEU A 155 7.27 14.84 -7.24
N GLU A 156 8.38 14.70 -7.94
CA GLU A 156 8.97 15.76 -8.78
C GLU A 156 8.62 15.57 -10.25
N LYS A 157 8.97 16.58 -11.05
CA LYS A 157 8.79 16.51 -12.49
C LYS A 157 9.56 15.30 -13.07
N ASP A 158 8.92 14.63 -14.03
CA ASP A 158 9.40 13.42 -14.70
C ASP A 158 9.37 12.12 -13.87
N ASP A 159 9.00 12.18 -12.60
CA ASP A 159 8.71 10.98 -11.82
C ASP A 159 7.55 10.19 -12.45
N ARG A 160 7.63 8.87 -12.37
CA ARG A 160 6.61 7.97 -12.90
C ARG A 160 5.77 7.39 -11.78
N ILE A 161 4.49 7.24 -12.06
CA ILE A 161 3.54 6.51 -11.21
C ILE A 161 2.76 5.50 -12.05
N VAL A 162 2.27 4.48 -11.40
CA VAL A 162 1.31 3.53 -11.97
C VAL A 162 -0.05 3.78 -11.32
N ILE A 163 -1.07 3.99 -12.13
CA ILE A 163 -2.45 4.19 -11.67
C ILE A 163 -3.24 2.93 -12.02
N THR A 164 -4.02 2.41 -11.09
CA THR A 164 -4.93 1.28 -11.31
C THR A 164 -6.29 1.53 -10.69
N GLY A 165 -7.31 0.96 -11.28
CA GLY A 165 -8.69 1.10 -10.84
C GLY A 165 -9.67 0.45 -11.81
N GLY A 166 -10.95 0.70 -11.62
CA GLY A 166 -12.02 0.33 -12.54
C GLY A 166 -12.72 1.56 -13.09
N TYR A 167 -13.58 1.36 -14.08
CA TYR A 167 -14.43 2.43 -14.59
C TYR A 167 -15.38 2.95 -13.49
N THR A 168 -15.72 4.23 -13.60
CA THR A 168 -16.56 4.97 -12.64
C THR A 168 -18.04 4.65 -12.81
N ASN A 169 -18.44 3.39 -12.68
CA ASN A 169 -19.83 2.95 -12.81
C ASN A 169 -20.50 2.63 -11.46
N GLY A 170 -19.89 3.04 -10.35
CA GLY A 170 -20.45 2.83 -9.01
C GLY A 170 -20.42 1.39 -8.50
N THR A 171 -19.91 0.43 -9.29
CA THR A 171 -19.84 -0.98 -8.89
C THR A 171 -18.45 -1.34 -8.37
N SER A 172 -18.41 -2.06 -7.25
CA SER A 172 -17.17 -2.59 -6.68
C SER A 172 -16.72 -3.86 -7.42
N GLY A 173 -15.41 -4.09 -7.52
CA GLY A 173 -14.86 -5.33 -8.06
C GLY A 173 -14.57 -5.31 -9.57
N ASN A 174 -14.64 -4.17 -10.21
CA ASN A 174 -14.41 -3.99 -11.64
C ASN A 174 -13.03 -3.41 -11.99
N THR A 175 -12.02 -3.60 -11.17
CA THR A 175 -10.65 -3.17 -11.48
C THR A 175 -10.16 -3.86 -12.75
N ASN A 176 -9.94 -3.07 -13.81
CA ASN A 176 -9.67 -3.60 -15.15
C ASN A 176 -8.69 -2.74 -15.98
N LEU A 177 -8.04 -1.77 -15.34
CA LEU A 177 -7.10 -0.90 -16.04
C LEU A 177 -5.81 -0.67 -15.23
N ILE A 178 -4.73 -0.49 -15.98
CA ILE A 178 -3.44 -0.04 -15.48
C ILE A 178 -2.95 1.05 -16.41
N LYS A 179 -2.51 2.19 -15.85
CA LYS A 179 -2.00 3.32 -16.62
C LYS A 179 -0.69 3.81 -16.02
N VAL A 180 0.29 4.10 -16.87
CA VAL A 180 1.51 4.80 -16.48
C VAL A 180 1.34 6.29 -16.72
N GLU A 181 1.67 7.10 -15.74
CA GLU A 181 1.68 8.56 -15.83
C GLU A 181 3.05 9.12 -15.43
N ARG A 182 3.40 10.28 -16.03
CA ARG A 182 4.51 11.13 -15.58
C ARG A 182 3.95 12.35 -14.85
N ILE A 183 4.64 12.77 -13.81
CA ILE A 183 4.31 13.97 -13.04
C ILE A 183 4.68 15.23 -13.83
#